data_99d26e5abd8b99e41a73d7fbfb5fbbe6
#
_entry.id   99d26e5abd8b99e41a73d7fbfb5fbbe6
#
_cell.length_a   1.000
_cell.length_b   1.000
_cell.length_c   1.000
_cell.angle_alpha   90.00
_cell.angle_beta   90.00
_cell.angle_gamma   90.00
#
_symmetry.space_group_name_H-M   'P 1'
#
loop_
_entity.id
_entity.type
_entity.pdbx_description
1 polymer ?
#
loop_
_entity_poly.entity_id
_entity_poly.type
_entity_poly.pdbx_seq_one_letter_code
_entity_poly.pdbx_strand_id
1 'polypeptide(L)'
;MRVALVSETWAPEINGVAHTLDQLAHHLATRNVNLQLVRPRPQQGGREGRAERDMQVRAFSLPGYADVKVGLPAWRRLSNLWRESRPDVIYIATEGPLGWAALATARHLSIPVVGGFHTNFDQYAANYHLRWASGIVGAGLRYFHNRCQMTLVPTRAQAERLYQRGFQRVNVLGRGIDAQRFSPARRDAHLRAQWGVNGDQPVALYAGRLASEKNTPLLVRTLRAMQEAHPGLRTVLVGDGPERQHLEHQLPEAIFTGFLSGEALARHYASADMFLFPSHSETYGNVVPEAMASGLPVVAFDQAAASELIADGRGGRLIEATDDDAFVQAGVSLCQNPNARIRAGVAAREKVVDLGWDVIGERFLTYLIMATQEAPYAISSPGHV
;
A
#
# COMPACT_ATOMS: atom_id res chain seq x y z
N MET A 1 16.45 17.65 13.69
CA MET A 1 16.80 16.67 12.65
C MET A 1 16.24 17.13 11.31
N ARG A 2 17.02 16.99 10.24
CA ARG A 2 16.58 17.30 8.88
C ARG A 2 16.52 15.99 8.06
N VAL A 3 15.37 15.71 7.45
CA VAL A 3 15.13 14.49 6.66
C VAL A 3 14.82 14.89 5.23
N ALA A 4 15.47 14.26 4.25
CA ALA A 4 15.09 14.38 2.85
C ALA A 4 14.24 13.16 2.44
N LEU A 5 13.04 13.38 1.92
CA LEU A 5 12.20 12.38 1.28
C LEU A 5 12.35 12.49 -0.24
N VAL A 6 12.73 11.40 -0.88
CA VAL A 6 12.88 11.31 -2.35
C VAL A 6 11.88 10.28 -2.86
N SER A 7 10.99 10.69 -3.75
CA SER A 7 9.99 9.81 -4.34
C SER A 7 9.63 10.24 -5.75
N GLU A 8 9.32 9.28 -6.62
CA GLU A 8 8.77 9.53 -7.96
C GLU A 8 7.24 9.61 -7.95
N THR A 9 6.60 9.26 -6.82
CA THR A 9 5.16 9.41 -6.59
C THR A 9 4.90 10.22 -5.32
N TRP A 10 3.94 11.13 -5.37
CA TRP A 10 3.55 12.00 -4.25
C TRP A 10 2.13 12.52 -4.46
N ALA A 11 1.46 12.93 -3.39
CA ALA A 11 0.18 13.60 -3.49
C ALA A 11 0.24 14.79 -4.50
N PRO A 12 -0.77 14.99 -5.36
CA PRO A 12 -2.11 14.42 -5.33
C PRO A 12 -2.31 13.08 -6.07
N GLU A 13 -1.26 12.35 -6.40
CA GLU A 13 -1.40 11.03 -7.04
C GLU A 13 -2.12 10.05 -6.11
N ILE A 14 -3.10 9.32 -6.67
CA ILE A 14 -3.96 8.40 -5.92
C ILE A 14 -3.36 6.99 -6.00
N ASN A 15 -2.42 6.69 -5.12
CA ASN A 15 -1.87 5.35 -4.94
C ASN A 15 -1.40 5.13 -3.50
N GLY A 16 -1.23 3.86 -3.13
CA GLY A 16 -0.90 3.47 -1.75
C GLY A 16 0.46 3.95 -1.27
N VAL A 17 1.43 4.19 -2.18
CA VAL A 17 2.76 4.71 -1.82
C VAL A 17 2.67 6.21 -1.52
N ALA A 18 2.03 6.98 -2.41
CA ALA A 18 1.82 8.42 -2.21
C ALA A 18 1.07 8.70 -0.91
N HIS A 19 0.01 7.92 -0.62
CA HIS A 19 -0.73 8.03 0.64
C HIS A 19 0.16 7.73 1.86
N THR A 20 0.95 6.66 1.81
CA THR A 20 1.87 6.31 2.90
C THR A 20 2.88 7.42 3.16
N LEU A 21 3.49 7.95 2.10
CA LEU A 21 4.48 9.03 2.21
C LEU A 21 3.87 10.32 2.76
N ASP A 22 2.63 10.63 2.38
CA ASP A 22 1.90 11.78 2.90
C ASP A 22 1.69 11.67 4.42
N GLN A 23 1.28 10.50 4.91
CA GLN A 23 1.09 10.23 6.34
C GLN A 23 2.43 10.28 7.12
N LEU A 24 3.48 9.66 6.58
CA LEU A 24 4.81 9.72 7.20
C LEU A 24 5.36 11.14 7.25
N ALA A 25 5.22 11.93 6.17
CA ALA A 25 5.62 13.33 6.15
C ALA A 25 4.80 14.19 7.12
N HIS A 26 3.51 13.93 7.24
CA HIS A 26 2.66 14.58 8.24
C HIS A 26 3.18 14.31 9.66
N HIS A 27 3.46 13.06 9.98
CA HIS A 27 4.00 12.68 11.30
C HIS A 27 5.35 13.34 11.57
N LEU A 28 6.29 13.33 10.60
CA LEU A 28 7.58 14.01 10.76
C LEU A 28 7.40 15.51 11.04
N ALA A 29 6.47 16.17 10.35
CA ALA A 29 6.17 17.60 10.59
C ALA A 29 5.62 17.85 12.00
N THR A 30 4.77 16.98 12.55
CA THR A 30 4.27 17.09 13.93
C THR A 30 5.36 16.87 14.98
N ARG A 31 6.47 16.21 14.62
CA ARG A 31 7.66 16.00 15.47
C ARG A 31 8.75 17.06 15.28
N ASN A 32 8.44 18.16 14.65
CA ASN A 32 9.39 19.26 14.35
C ASN A 32 10.63 18.78 13.58
N VAL A 33 10.47 17.82 12.70
CA VAL A 33 11.51 17.38 11.76
C VAL A 33 11.49 18.30 10.55
N ASN A 34 12.62 18.89 10.21
CA ASN A 34 12.76 19.72 9.02
C ASN A 34 12.75 18.83 7.77
N LEU A 35 11.68 18.90 6.99
CA LEU A 35 11.46 18.06 5.83
C LEU A 35 11.97 18.73 4.56
N GLN A 36 12.79 18.01 3.79
CA GLN A 36 13.10 18.31 2.39
C GLN A 36 12.40 17.30 1.51
N LEU A 37 11.66 17.76 0.51
CA LEU A 37 10.99 16.89 -0.45
C LEU A 37 11.67 16.99 -1.82
N VAL A 38 11.91 15.85 -2.45
CA VAL A 38 12.42 15.74 -3.83
C VAL A 38 11.48 14.86 -4.62
N ARG A 39 10.83 15.43 -5.63
CA ARG A 39 9.75 14.75 -6.37
C ARG A 39 9.59 15.25 -7.80
N PRO A 40 8.88 14.54 -8.68
CA PRO A 40 8.40 15.07 -9.94
C PRO A 40 7.54 16.32 -9.76
N ARG A 41 7.60 17.22 -10.74
CA ARG A 41 6.71 18.38 -10.75
C ARG A 41 5.25 17.92 -10.87
N PRO A 42 4.34 18.35 -9.98
CA PRO A 42 2.93 18.04 -10.10
C PRO A 42 2.32 18.72 -11.35
N GLN A 43 1.27 18.12 -11.92
CA GLN A 43 0.58 18.70 -13.10
C GLN A 43 -0.14 20.00 -12.75
N GLN A 44 -0.81 20.05 -11.62
CA GLN A 44 -1.38 21.27 -11.05
C GLN A 44 -0.34 21.82 -10.08
N GLY A 45 0.33 22.89 -10.47
CA GLY A 45 1.47 23.45 -9.73
C GLY A 45 1.16 23.71 -8.26
N GLY A 46 2.16 23.51 -7.41
CA GLY A 46 2.08 23.73 -5.96
C GLY A 46 3.36 23.26 -5.28
N ARG A 47 3.69 23.89 -4.15
CA ARG A 47 4.73 23.43 -3.23
C ARG A 47 4.10 22.62 -2.12
N GLU A 48 4.82 21.64 -1.60
CA GLU A 48 4.43 20.95 -0.39
C GLU A 48 4.63 21.89 0.83
N GLY A 49 3.51 22.29 1.42
CA GLY A 49 3.54 23.28 2.50
C GLY A 49 4.22 22.82 3.80
N ARG A 50 4.36 21.48 3.97
CA ARG A 50 5.04 20.87 5.13
C ARG A 50 6.55 20.76 4.95
N ALA A 51 7.06 20.95 3.72
CA ALA A 51 8.48 20.85 3.44
C ALA A 51 9.19 22.23 3.53
N GLU A 52 10.30 22.26 4.26
CA GLU A 52 11.21 23.42 4.28
C GLU A 52 11.73 23.69 2.84
N ARG A 53 12.02 22.64 2.11
CA ARG A 53 12.45 22.68 0.71
C ARG A 53 11.67 21.66 -0.11
N ASP A 54 11.06 22.08 -1.21
CA ASP A 54 10.38 21.22 -2.19
C ASP A 54 11.10 21.34 -3.55
N MET A 55 12.02 20.41 -3.80
CA MET A 55 12.75 20.33 -5.06
C MET A 55 11.98 19.50 -6.09
N GLN A 56 11.40 20.18 -7.06
CA GLN A 56 10.66 19.54 -8.15
C GLN A 56 11.57 19.28 -9.36
N VAL A 57 11.54 18.04 -9.86
CA VAL A 57 12.29 17.61 -11.05
C VAL A 57 11.39 17.44 -12.26
N ARG A 58 11.96 17.46 -13.46
CA ARG A 58 11.25 17.07 -14.68
C ARG A 58 10.95 15.56 -14.63
N ALA A 59 9.82 15.18 -15.19
CA ALA A 59 9.40 13.78 -15.28
C ALA A 59 8.69 13.54 -16.61
N PHE A 60 8.59 12.28 -17.00
CA PHE A 60 7.75 11.82 -18.11
C PHE A 60 6.83 10.70 -17.62
N SER A 61 5.69 10.54 -18.26
CA SER A 61 4.78 9.42 -18.00
C SER A 61 5.24 8.19 -18.77
N LEU A 62 5.13 7.00 -18.15
CA LEU A 62 5.44 5.75 -18.84
C LEU A 62 4.40 5.49 -19.94
N PRO A 63 4.81 5.13 -21.16
CA PRO A 63 3.89 4.71 -22.21
C PRO A 63 3.04 3.51 -21.73
N GLY A 64 1.72 3.62 -21.86
CA GLY A 64 0.76 2.60 -21.38
C GLY A 64 0.38 2.73 -19.90
N TYR A 65 1.05 3.59 -19.11
CA TYR A 65 0.79 3.84 -17.69
C TYR A 65 0.85 5.35 -17.42
N ALA A 66 -0.17 6.08 -17.88
CA ALA A 66 -0.21 7.55 -17.82
C ALA A 66 -0.06 8.11 -16.39
N ASP A 67 -0.49 7.35 -15.39
CA ASP A 67 -0.45 7.72 -13.98
C ASP A 67 0.92 7.46 -13.33
N VAL A 68 1.84 6.75 -14.00
CA VAL A 68 3.18 6.46 -13.48
C VAL A 68 4.17 7.47 -14.05
N LYS A 69 4.69 8.34 -13.19
CA LYS A 69 5.72 9.32 -13.56
C LYS A 69 7.10 8.80 -13.20
N VAL A 70 8.02 8.99 -14.13
CA VAL A 70 9.44 8.70 -13.93
C VAL A 70 10.20 10.02 -13.84
N GLY A 71 10.77 10.29 -12.67
CA GLY A 71 11.55 11.50 -12.43
C GLY A 71 12.91 11.44 -13.14
N LEU A 72 13.29 12.51 -13.82
CA LEU A 72 14.62 12.58 -14.44
C LEU A 72 15.71 12.71 -13.37
N PRO A 73 16.86 12.04 -13.56
CA PRO A 73 17.99 12.16 -12.64
C PRO A 73 18.49 13.60 -12.54
N ALA A 74 18.81 14.05 -11.32
CA ALA A 74 19.10 15.45 -11.04
C ALA A 74 20.35 15.65 -10.17
N TRP A 75 21.44 14.90 -10.41
CA TRP A 75 22.65 14.86 -9.57
C TRP A 75 23.19 16.23 -9.17
N ARG A 76 23.37 17.16 -10.13
CA ARG A 76 23.91 18.50 -9.84
C ARG A 76 22.99 19.28 -8.89
N ARG A 77 21.68 19.22 -9.14
CA ARG A 77 20.69 19.93 -8.31
C ARG A 77 20.60 19.33 -6.91
N LEU A 78 20.63 18.00 -6.79
CA LEU A 78 20.68 17.27 -5.52
C LEU A 78 21.95 17.61 -4.75
N SER A 79 23.11 17.60 -5.42
CA SER A 79 24.39 17.94 -4.80
C SER A 79 24.39 19.37 -4.26
N ASN A 80 23.87 20.34 -5.02
CA ASN A 80 23.77 21.72 -4.57
C ASN A 80 22.82 21.85 -3.38
N LEU A 81 21.61 21.28 -3.47
CA LEU A 81 20.64 21.30 -2.38
C LEU A 81 21.23 20.75 -1.08
N TRP A 82 21.89 19.58 -1.14
CA TRP A 82 22.39 18.90 0.07
C TRP A 82 23.74 19.41 0.56
N ARG A 83 24.48 20.23 -0.24
CA ARG A 83 25.62 21.01 0.25
C ARG A 83 25.19 22.29 0.95
N GLU A 84 24.14 22.95 0.45
CA GLU A 84 23.57 24.15 1.08
C GLU A 84 22.80 23.81 2.37
N SER A 85 22.02 22.75 2.33
CA SER A 85 21.13 22.33 3.41
C SER A 85 21.21 20.83 3.59
N ARG A 86 22.29 20.39 4.27
CA ARG A 86 22.60 18.97 4.45
C ARG A 86 21.54 18.27 5.29
N PRO A 87 20.86 17.20 4.80
CA PRO A 87 20.01 16.37 5.63
C PRO A 87 20.85 15.45 6.51
N ASP A 88 20.31 15.08 7.67
CA ASP A 88 20.91 14.09 8.56
C ASP A 88 20.74 12.68 8.00
N VAL A 89 19.63 12.44 7.31
CA VAL A 89 19.29 11.17 6.63
C VAL A 89 18.39 11.41 5.42
N ILE A 90 18.52 10.55 4.43
CA ILE A 90 17.67 10.55 3.23
C ILE A 90 16.84 9.28 3.21
N TYR A 91 15.51 9.41 3.06
CA TYR A 91 14.62 8.31 2.75
C TYR A 91 14.30 8.30 1.26
N ILE A 92 14.64 7.21 0.56
CA ILE A 92 14.34 7.04 -0.86
C ILE A 92 13.21 6.02 -0.98
N ALA A 93 12.03 6.47 -1.38
CA ALA A 93 10.82 5.64 -1.46
C ALA A 93 10.66 4.89 -2.78
N THR A 94 11.41 5.28 -3.83
CA THR A 94 11.29 4.68 -5.16
C THR A 94 12.65 4.49 -5.79
N GLU A 95 12.84 3.36 -6.48
CA GLU A 95 14.11 2.92 -7.06
C GLU A 95 14.27 3.35 -8.54
N GLY A 96 13.52 4.34 -8.99
CA GLY A 96 13.63 4.88 -10.34
C GLY A 96 14.86 5.75 -10.56
N PRO A 97 15.00 6.37 -11.74
CA PRO A 97 16.19 7.18 -12.08
C PRO A 97 16.47 8.33 -11.11
N LEU A 98 15.42 8.95 -10.54
CA LEU A 98 15.57 9.97 -9.50
C LEU A 98 16.13 9.36 -8.21
N GLY A 99 15.60 8.19 -7.79
CA GLY A 99 16.09 7.47 -6.61
C GLY A 99 17.55 7.04 -6.74
N TRP A 100 17.96 6.55 -7.92
CA TRP A 100 19.36 6.21 -8.20
C TRP A 100 20.28 7.43 -8.16
N ALA A 101 19.82 8.56 -8.71
CA ALA A 101 20.58 9.82 -8.64
C ALA A 101 20.72 10.31 -7.18
N ALA A 102 19.67 10.16 -6.39
CA ALA A 102 19.66 10.49 -4.97
C ALA A 102 20.63 9.61 -4.17
N LEU A 103 20.59 8.29 -4.36
CA LEU A 103 21.51 7.36 -3.71
C LEU A 103 22.97 7.65 -4.04
N ALA A 104 23.28 7.87 -5.33
CA ALA A 104 24.64 8.20 -5.76
C ALA A 104 25.15 9.51 -5.14
N THR A 105 24.29 10.55 -5.11
CA THR A 105 24.64 11.85 -4.52
C THR A 105 24.80 11.74 -3.01
N ALA A 106 23.92 11.03 -2.33
CA ALA A 106 23.99 10.80 -0.88
C ALA A 106 25.32 10.11 -0.48
N ARG A 107 25.69 9.06 -1.21
CA ARG A 107 26.98 8.35 -0.99
C ARG A 107 28.18 9.25 -1.21
N HIS A 108 28.19 10.04 -2.27
CA HIS A 108 29.27 11.00 -2.53
C HIS A 108 29.40 12.05 -1.42
N LEU A 109 28.31 12.44 -0.81
CA LEU A 109 28.27 13.40 0.30
C LEU A 109 28.32 12.71 1.68
N SER A 110 28.46 11.38 1.74
CA SER A 110 28.47 10.60 2.99
C SER A 110 27.23 10.88 3.86
N ILE A 111 26.05 10.96 3.25
CA ILE A 111 24.77 11.11 3.92
C ILE A 111 24.11 9.74 4.03
N PRO A 112 23.65 9.32 5.24
CA PRO A 112 22.95 8.05 5.43
C PRO A 112 21.67 7.96 4.57
N VAL A 113 21.37 6.75 4.06
CA VAL A 113 20.20 6.49 3.23
C VAL A 113 19.39 5.34 3.79
N VAL A 114 18.09 5.53 3.93
CA VAL A 114 17.11 4.49 4.18
C VAL A 114 16.30 4.27 2.90
N GLY A 115 16.23 3.04 2.41
CA GLY A 115 15.44 2.69 1.23
C GLY A 115 14.06 2.20 1.62
N GLY A 116 13.00 2.65 0.93
CA GLY A 116 11.67 2.08 1.01
C GLY A 116 11.47 1.10 -0.13
N PHE A 117 11.08 -0.13 0.18
CA PHE A 117 10.76 -1.14 -0.83
C PHE A 117 9.25 -1.24 -1.00
N HIS A 118 8.74 -0.58 -2.01
CA HIS A 118 7.32 -0.52 -2.33
C HIS A 118 6.95 -1.22 -3.65
N THR A 119 7.94 -1.88 -4.25
CA THR A 119 7.81 -2.53 -5.56
C THR A 119 7.31 -3.97 -5.42
N ASN A 120 6.32 -4.34 -6.22
CA ASN A 120 5.93 -5.74 -6.34
C ASN A 120 6.72 -6.40 -7.48
N PHE A 121 7.70 -7.24 -7.15
CA PHE A 121 8.53 -7.96 -8.13
C PHE A 121 7.72 -8.80 -9.10
N ASP A 122 6.64 -9.39 -8.63
CA ASP A 122 5.83 -10.31 -9.43
C ASP A 122 5.04 -9.56 -10.52
N GLN A 123 4.65 -8.29 -10.26
CA GLN A 123 4.04 -7.42 -11.27
C GLN A 123 5.05 -6.96 -12.33
N TYR A 124 6.30 -6.67 -11.95
CA TYR A 124 7.34 -6.31 -12.92
C TYR A 124 7.67 -7.48 -13.84
N ALA A 125 7.74 -8.69 -13.31
CA ALA A 125 8.01 -9.89 -14.10
C ALA A 125 6.85 -10.28 -15.04
N ALA A 126 5.61 -10.08 -14.63
CA ALA A 126 4.42 -10.42 -15.39
C ALA A 126 4.10 -9.40 -16.50
N ASN A 127 4.26 -8.10 -16.24
CA ASN A 127 3.86 -7.03 -17.15
C ASN A 127 4.84 -6.80 -18.32
N TYR A 128 6.07 -7.29 -18.23
CA TYR A 128 7.09 -6.97 -19.25
C TYR A 128 7.34 -8.10 -20.25
N HIS A 129 6.65 -9.24 -20.21
CA HIS A 129 6.97 -10.41 -21.07
C HIS A 129 8.48 -10.75 -21.13
N LEU A 130 9.27 -10.22 -20.20
CA LEU A 130 10.73 -10.19 -20.19
C LEU A 130 11.23 -11.01 -18.99
N ARG A 131 10.88 -12.31 -18.93
CA ARG A 131 11.37 -13.21 -17.85
C ARG A 131 12.90 -13.19 -17.71
N TRP A 132 13.62 -12.91 -18.78
CA TRP A 132 15.09 -12.76 -18.77
C TRP A 132 15.55 -11.45 -18.12
N ALA A 133 14.77 -10.35 -18.23
CA ALA A 133 15.10 -9.07 -17.59
C ALA A 133 14.82 -9.06 -16.08
N SER A 134 13.99 -9.98 -15.57
CA SER A 134 13.67 -10.07 -14.14
C SER A 134 14.90 -10.28 -13.27
N GLY A 135 15.87 -11.06 -13.74
CA GLY A 135 17.14 -11.28 -13.04
C GLY A 135 18.01 -10.01 -12.95
N ILE A 136 18.08 -9.25 -14.04
CA ILE A 136 18.87 -8.01 -14.10
C ILE A 136 18.23 -6.93 -13.22
N VAL A 137 16.92 -6.77 -13.31
CA VAL A 137 16.16 -5.84 -12.47
C VAL A 137 16.31 -6.21 -10.99
N GLY A 138 16.15 -7.50 -10.66
CA GLY A 138 16.34 -7.99 -9.29
C GLY A 138 17.74 -7.76 -8.75
N ALA A 139 18.78 -7.98 -9.58
CA ALA A 139 20.16 -7.69 -9.21
C ALA A 139 20.39 -6.17 -9.02
N GLY A 140 19.81 -5.33 -9.87
CA GLY A 140 19.86 -3.88 -9.73
C GLY A 140 19.22 -3.39 -8.45
N LEU A 141 18.00 -3.87 -8.12
CA LEU A 141 17.31 -3.52 -6.88
C LEU A 141 18.08 -4.00 -5.65
N ARG A 142 18.59 -5.22 -5.66
CA ARG A 142 19.46 -5.72 -4.59
C ARG A 142 20.72 -4.87 -4.41
N TYR A 143 21.35 -4.47 -5.51
CA TYR A 143 22.50 -3.59 -5.49
C TYR A 143 22.16 -2.22 -4.89
N PHE A 144 21.00 -1.64 -5.26
CA PHE A 144 20.49 -0.38 -4.72
C PHE A 144 20.28 -0.48 -3.20
N HIS A 145 19.47 -1.43 -2.76
CA HIS A 145 19.07 -1.56 -1.36
C HIS A 145 20.24 -1.97 -0.45
N ASN A 146 21.15 -2.81 -0.93
CA ASN A 146 22.35 -3.18 -0.15
C ASN A 146 23.33 -2.01 0.00
N ARG A 147 23.11 -0.89 -0.67
CA ARG A 147 23.84 0.36 -0.49
C ARG A 147 23.16 1.36 0.44
N CYS A 148 21.98 1.07 0.90
CA CYS A 148 21.31 1.81 1.97
C CYS A 148 21.77 1.30 3.34
N GLN A 149 21.69 2.12 4.40
CA GLN A 149 21.91 1.68 5.78
C GLN A 149 20.88 0.63 6.16
N MET A 150 19.63 0.80 5.73
CA MET A 150 18.58 -0.20 5.87
C MET A 150 17.54 -0.07 4.75
N THR A 151 16.76 -1.14 4.58
CA THR A 151 15.62 -1.19 3.68
C THR A 151 14.36 -1.44 4.49
N LEU A 152 13.34 -0.62 4.29
CA LEU A 152 12.04 -0.76 4.95
C LEU A 152 11.05 -1.43 4.01
N VAL A 153 10.42 -2.50 4.48
CA VAL A 153 9.40 -3.26 3.74
C VAL A 153 8.10 -3.31 4.54
N PRO A 154 6.93 -3.42 3.88
CA PRO A 154 5.66 -3.33 4.58
C PRO A 154 5.27 -4.58 5.38
N THR A 155 5.84 -5.77 5.09
CA THR A 155 5.45 -7.03 5.73
C THR A 155 6.65 -7.93 6.04
N ARG A 156 6.47 -8.84 7.04
CA ARG A 156 7.47 -9.86 7.39
C ARG A 156 7.72 -10.83 6.24
N ALA A 157 6.66 -11.28 5.60
CA ALA A 157 6.76 -12.19 4.45
C ALA A 157 7.61 -11.57 3.32
N GLN A 158 7.47 -10.25 3.08
CA GLN A 158 8.32 -9.56 2.10
C GLN A 158 9.76 -9.43 2.57
N ALA A 159 10.01 -9.18 3.85
CA ALA A 159 11.36 -9.16 4.40
C ALA A 159 12.06 -10.50 4.20
N GLU A 160 11.40 -11.60 4.52
CA GLU A 160 11.94 -12.96 4.33
C GLU A 160 12.26 -13.27 2.87
N ARG A 161 11.33 -12.93 1.94
CA ARG A 161 11.56 -13.07 0.49
C ARG A 161 12.80 -12.28 0.02
N LEU A 162 12.99 -11.07 0.54
CA LEU A 162 14.14 -10.26 0.19
C LEU A 162 15.44 -10.84 0.77
N TYR A 163 15.43 -11.32 2.02
CA TYR A 163 16.60 -12.01 2.60
C TYR A 163 17.00 -13.23 1.78
N GLN A 164 16.05 -14.07 1.36
CA GLN A 164 16.31 -15.22 0.49
C GLN A 164 16.92 -14.83 -0.87
N ARG A 165 16.66 -13.60 -1.34
CA ARG A 165 17.21 -13.03 -2.58
C ARG A 165 18.52 -12.26 -2.37
N GLY A 166 19.10 -12.29 -1.15
CA GLY A 166 20.38 -11.66 -0.82
C GLY A 166 20.33 -10.17 -0.53
N PHE A 167 19.15 -9.62 -0.21
CA PHE A 167 19.04 -8.29 0.37
C PHE A 167 19.52 -8.31 1.82
N GLN A 168 20.12 -7.22 2.27
CA GLN A 168 20.67 -7.08 3.60
C GLN A 168 19.97 -5.95 4.36
N ARG A 169 20.02 -6.01 5.71
CA ARG A 169 19.50 -4.95 6.59
C ARG A 169 18.05 -4.55 6.26
N VAL A 170 17.21 -5.56 6.04
CA VAL A 170 15.77 -5.38 5.77
C VAL A 170 15.02 -5.30 7.09
N ASN A 171 14.22 -4.28 7.27
CA ASN A 171 13.40 -4.05 8.46
C ASN A 171 11.93 -3.87 8.05
N VAL A 172 11.02 -4.26 8.95
CA VAL A 172 9.58 -4.17 8.68
C VAL A 172 9.04 -2.84 9.18
N LEU A 173 8.48 -2.06 8.26
CA LEU A 173 7.66 -0.89 8.54
C LEU A 173 6.29 -1.11 7.93
N GLY A 174 5.32 -1.59 8.72
CA GLY A 174 3.92 -1.74 8.31
C GLY A 174 3.30 -0.41 7.91
N ARG A 175 1.99 -0.43 7.68
CA ARG A 175 1.24 0.79 7.39
C ARG A 175 0.22 1.06 8.47
N GLY A 176 -0.02 2.33 8.76
CA GLY A 176 -1.01 2.77 9.72
C GLY A 176 -2.41 2.77 9.13
N ILE A 177 -3.39 2.81 10.03
CA ILE A 177 -4.80 2.98 9.70
C ILE A 177 -5.37 4.18 10.46
N ASP A 178 -6.23 4.95 9.81
CA ASP A 178 -7.05 5.96 10.47
C ASP A 178 -8.31 5.28 11.04
N ALA A 179 -8.19 4.69 12.23
CA ALA A 179 -9.27 3.96 12.88
C ALA A 179 -10.40 4.88 13.43
N GLN A 180 -10.22 6.20 13.40
CA GLN A 180 -11.28 7.17 13.69
C GLN A 180 -12.16 7.38 12.45
N ARG A 181 -11.54 7.49 11.28
CA ARG A 181 -12.24 7.59 10.00
C ARG A 181 -12.88 6.25 9.64
N PHE A 182 -12.11 5.16 9.61
CA PHE A 182 -12.60 3.81 9.34
C PHE A 182 -13.10 3.19 10.64
N SER A 183 -14.41 3.30 10.88
CA SER A 183 -15.03 2.89 12.13
C SER A 183 -16.44 2.38 11.91
N PRO A 184 -16.88 1.34 12.62
CA PRO A 184 -18.28 0.88 12.61
C PRO A 184 -19.29 1.98 12.96
N ALA A 185 -18.87 2.99 13.73
CA ALA A 185 -19.71 4.16 14.05
C ALA A 185 -20.13 4.99 12.84
N ARG A 186 -19.48 4.78 11.67
CA ARG A 186 -19.85 5.42 10.40
C ARG A 186 -20.93 4.67 9.65
N ARG A 187 -21.48 3.58 10.19
CA ARG A 187 -22.59 2.81 9.57
C ARG A 187 -23.79 3.72 9.32
N ASP A 188 -24.29 3.70 8.09
CA ASP A 188 -25.32 4.62 7.62
C ASP A 188 -26.52 3.85 7.12
N ALA A 189 -27.63 3.95 7.88
CA ALA A 189 -28.89 3.29 7.54
C ALA A 189 -29.50 3.85 6.25
N HIS A 190 -29.31 5.16 5.96
CA HIS A 190 -29.83 5.77 4.74
C HIS A 190 -29.08 5.23 3.52
N LEU A 191 -27.76 5.11 3.60
CA LEU A 191 -26.97 4.51 2.53
C LEU A 191 -27.37 3.05 2.28
N ARG A 192 -27.61 2.27 3.34
CA ARG A 192 -28.13 0.90 3.20
C ARG A 192 -29.51 0.85 2.53
N ALA A 193 -30.39 1.78 2.87
CA ALA A 193 -31.70 1.89 2.20
C ALA A 193 -31.55 2.23 0.72
N GLN A 194 -30.62 3.12 0.34
CA GLN A 194 -30.28 3.39 -1.07
C GLN A 194 -29.78 2.15 -1.81
N TRP A 195 -29.12 1.23 -1.15
CA TRP A 195 -28.71 -0.07 -1.70
C TRP A 195 -29.86 -1.09 -1.78
N GLY A 196 -31.05 -0.71 -1.34
CA GLY A 196 -32.20 -1.61 -1.28
C GLY A 196 -32.08 -2.68 -0.20
N VAL A 197 -31.30 -2.42 0.84
CA VAL A 197 -31.14 -3.35 1.99
C VAL A 197 -32.33 -3.19 2.92
N ASN A 198 -33.04 -4.29 3.18
CA ASN A 198 -34.17 -4.37 4.11
C ASN A 198 -33.76 -5.21 5.33
N GLY A 199 -33.91 -4.63 6.53
CA GLY A 199 -33.61 -5.32 7.79
C GLY A 199 -32.14 -5.81 7.86
N ASP A 200 -31.96 -7.09 8.19
CA ASP A 200 -30.65 -7.73 8.43
C ASP A 200 -30.03 -8.36 7.19
N GLN A 201 -30.50 -8.00 5.99
CA GLN A 201 -29.90 -8.48 4.75
C GLN A 201 -28.40 -8.17 4.73
N PRO A 202 -27.54 -9.18 4.44
CA PRO A 202 -26.09 -8.98 4.40
C PRO A 202 -25.65 -8.18 3.17
N VAL A 203 -24.58 -7.41 3.34
CA VAL A 203 -23.93 -6.65 2.28
C VAL A 203 -22.48 -7.12 2.14
N ALA A 204 -22.13 -7.65 0.98
CA ALA A 204 -20.75 -7.94 0.60
C ALA A 204 -20.13 -6.73 -0.08
N LEU A 205 -18.96 -6.32 0.37
CA LEU A 205 -18.20 -5.19 -0.17
C LEU A 205 -16.91 -5.65 -0.83
N TYR A 206 -16.63 -5.11 -1.98
CA TYR A 206 -15.30 -5.03 -2.58
C TYR A 206 -14.89 -3.57 -2.70
N ALA A 207 -13.63 -3.25 -2.43
CA ALA A 207 -13.06 -1.93 -2.66
C ALA A 207 -11.66 -2.06 -3.30
N GLY A 208 -11.45 -1.38 -4.42
CA GLY A 208 -10.19 -1.40 -5.14
C GLY A 208 -10.35 -1.07 -6.61
N ARG A 209 -9.22 -1.06 -7.33
CA ARG A 209 -9.23 -0.93 -8.79
C ARG A 209 -9.94 -2.12 -9.43
N LEU A 210 -10.85 -1.85 -10.37
CA LEU A 210 -11.55 -2.89 -11.14
C LEU A 210 -10.68 -3.29 -12.34
N ALA A 211 -9.73 -4.20 -12.10
CA ALA A 211 -8.75 -4.61 -13.10
C ALA A 211 -8.36 -6.09 -12.90
N SER A 212 -7.88 -6.72 -13.95
CA SER A 212 -7.59 -8.16 -13.99
C SER A 212 -6.59 -8.64 -12.93
N GLU A 213 -5.62 -7.80 -12.56
CA GLU A 213 -4.65 -8.09 -11.50
C GLU A 213 -5.29 -8.24 -10.10
N LYS A 214 -6.54 -7.82 -9.95
CA LYS A 214 -7.34 -7.97 -8.73
C LYS A 214 -8.20 -9.23 -8.70
N ASN A 215 -8.00 -10.12 -9.67
CA ASN A 215 -8.71 -11.39 -9.79
C ASN A 215 -10.24 -11.23 -9.83
N THR A 216 -10.70 -10.34 -10.71
CA THR A 216 -12.13 -10.07 -10.92
C THR A 216 -12.95 -11.32 -11.30
N PRO A 217 -12.43 -12.33 -12.01
CA PRO A 217 -13.16 -13.58 -12.26
C PRO A 217 -13.51 -14.33 -10.96
N LEU A 218 -12.58 -14.43 -10.03
CA LEU A 218 -12.85 -15.07 -8.73
C LEU A 218 -13.85 -14.25 -7.91
N LEU A 219 -13.77 -12.93 -7.95
CA LEU A 219 -14.76 -12.05 -7.30
C LEU A 219 -16.17 -12.35 -7.81
N VAL A 220 -16.37 -12.41 -9.12
CA VAL A 220 -17.67 -12.73 -9.75
C VAL A 220 -18.15 -14.11 -9.32
N ARG A 221 -17.29 -15.13 -9.40
CA ARG A 221 -17.61 -16.51 -9.01
C ARG A 221 -18.06 -16.56 -7.54
N THR A 222 -17.33 -15.87 -6.65
CA THR A 222 -17.64 -15.83 -5.22
C THR A 222 -18.97 -15.16 -4.95
N LEU A 223 -19.21 -13.97 -5.54
CA LEU A 223 -20.44 -13.22 -5.34
C LEU A 223 -21.67 -13.96 -5.87
N ARG A 224 -21.57 -14.67 -7.00
CA ARG A 224 -22.64 -15.51 -7.52
C ARG A 224 -22.97 -16.68 -6.57
N ALA A 225 -21.96 -17.40 -6.10
CA ALA A 225 -22.16 -18.49 -5.14
C ALA A 225 -22.77 -17.99 -3.83
N MET A 226 -22.36 -16.80 -3.36
CA MET A 226 -22.95 -16.17 -2.18
C MET A 226 -24.41 -15.77 -2.43
N GLN A 227 -24.73 -15.24 -3.61
CA GLN A 227 -26.10 -14.88 -3.99
C GLN A 227 -27.02 -16.10 -4.11
N GLU A 228 -26.52 -17.21 -4.65
CA GLU A 228 -27.25 -18.48 -4.67
C GLU A 228 -27.53 -19.01 -3.26
N ALA A 229 -26.52 -18.92 -2.38
CA ALA A 229 -26.63 -19.38 -0.98
C ALA A 229 -27.51 -18.48 -0.11
N HIS A 230 -27.65 -17.20 -0.47
CA HIS A 230 -28.43 -16.18 0.23
C HIS A 230 -29.03 -15.16 -0.74
N PRO A 231 -30.24 -15.43 -1.29
CA PRO A 231 -30.87 -14.54 -2.29
C PRO A 231 -31.07 -13.10 -1.86
N GLY A 232 -31.08 -12.82 -0.56
CA GLY A 232 -31.17 -11.46 0.01
C GLY A 232 -29.84 -10.70 0.08
N LEU A 233 -28.73 -11.31 -0.31
CA LEU A 233 -27.42 -10.63 -0.31
C LEU A 233 -27.45 -9.38 -1.21
N ARG A 234 -26.87 -8.29 -0.74
CA ARG A 234 -26.53 -7.12 -1.57
C ARG A 234 -25.01 -7.08 -1.80
N THR A 235 -24.64 -6.66 -2.98
CA THR A 235 -23.24 -6.55 -3.41
C THR A 235 -22.92 -5.11 -3.77
N VAL A 236 -21.83 -4.57 -3.19
CA VAL A 236 -21.37 -3.22 -3.47
C VAL A 236 -19.90 -3.28 -3.88
N LEU A 237 -19.59 -2.71 -5.05
CA LEU A 237 -18.23 -2.58 -5.57
C LEU A 237 -17.83 -1.11 -5.59
N VAL A 238 -16.83 -0.77 -4.79
CA VAL A 238 -16.24 0.57 -4.71
C VAL A 238 -14.96 0.60 -5.52
N GLY A 239 -14.90 1.48 -6.48
CA GLY A 239 -13.74 1.66 -7.35
C GLY A 239 -14.09 1.79 -8.81
N ASP A 240 -13.06 1.93 -9.62
CA ASP A 240 -13.18 2.04 -11.07
C ASP A 240 -12.01 1.33 -11.75
N GLY A 241 -12.11 1.10 -13.06
CA GLY A 241 -11.05 0.47 -13.81
C GLY A 241 -11.51 -0.15 -15.12
N PRO A 242 -10.58 -0.74 -15.89
CA PRO A 242 -10.87 -1.29 -17.22
C PRO A 242 -11.87 -2.45 -17.21
N GLU A 243 -12.00 -3.19 -16.10
CA GLU A 243 -12.92 -4.32 -15.97
C GLU A 243 -14.36 -3.89 -15.56
N ARG A 244 -14.62 -2.61 -15.29
CA ARG A 244 -15.91 -2.14 -14.78
C ARG A 244 -17.09 -2.58 -15.66
N GLN A 245 -17.03 -2.29 -16.97
CA GLN A 245 -18.12 -2.61 -17.88
C GLN A 245 -18.37 -4.13 -17.96
N HIS A 246 -17.29 -4.92 -17.93
CA HIS A 246 -17.39 -6.37 -17.91
C HIS A 246 -18.06 -6.88 -16.62
N LEU A 247 -17.69 -6.31 -15.47
CA LEU A 247 -18.28 -6.66 -14.17
C LEU A 247 -19.77 -6.27 -14.09
N GLU A 248 -20.17 -5.11 -14.62
CA GLU A 248 -21.57 -4.67 -14.67
C GLU A 248 -22.43 -5.69 -15.46
N HIS A 249 -21.91 -6.27 -16.55
CA HIS A 249 -22.60 -7.33 -17.29
C HIS A 249 -22.65 -8.65 -16.52
N GLN A 250 -21.60 -8.98 -15.78
CA GLN A 250 -21.52 -10.22 -15.02
C GLN A 250 -22.35 -10.20 -13.72
N LEU A 251 -22.52 -9.05 -13.14
CA LEU A 251 -23.17 -8.81 -11.85
C LEU A 251 -24.21 -7.68 -11.99
N PRO A 252 -25.30 -7.84 -12.75
CA PRO A 252 -26.26 -6.77 -13.05
C PRO A 252 -26.99 -6.23 -11.81
N GLU A 253 -27.09 -7.03 -10.73
CA GLU A 253 -27.73 -6.63 -9.47
C GLU A 253 -26.75 -5.96 -8.49
N ALA A 254 -25.46 -5.88 -8.82
CA ALA A 254 -24.47 -5.26 -7.96
C ALA A 254 -24.46 -3.73 -8.12
N ILE A 255 -24.11 -3.06 -7.03
CA ILE A 255 -24.03 -1.60 -6.97
C ILE A 255 -22.59 -1.18 -7.24
N PHE A 256 -22.37 -0.44 -8.32
CA PHE A 256 -21.07 0.11 -8.71
C PHE A 256 -21.03 1.60 -8.36
N THR A 257 -20.27 1.96 -7.34
CA THR A 257 -20.22 3.34 -6.83
C THR A 257 -19.25 4.24 -7.61
N GLY A 258 -18.35 3.68 -8.39
CA GLY A 258 -17.18 4.39 -8.89
C GLY A 258 -16.14 4.63 -7.79
N PHE A 259 -15.17 5.50 -8.09
CA PHE A 259 -14.12 5.86 -7.14
C PHE A 259 -14.67 6.67 -5.96
N LEU A 260 -14.36 6.25 -4.75
CA LEU A 260 -14.67 6.95 -3.51
C LEU A 260 -13.41 7.18 -2.67
N SER A 261 -13.41 8.21 -1.87
CA SER A 261 -12.33 8.54 -0.93
C SER A 261 -12.87 9.18 0.36
N GLY A 262 -12.00 9.33 1.36
CA GLY A 262 -12.32 10.04 2.58
C GLY A 262 -13.55 9.49 3.33
N GLU A 263 -14.44 10.38 3.75
CA GLU A 263 -15.64 10.02 4.52
C GLU A 263 -16.63 9.16 3.72
N ALA A 264 -16.77 9.40 2.41
CA ALA A 264 -17.66 8.60 1.58
C ALA A 264 -17.20 7.14 1.54
N LEU A 265 -15.90 6.88 1.36
CA LEU A 265 -15.34 5.54 1.40
C LEU A 265 -15.54 4.88 2.78
N ALA A 266 -15.25 5.59 3.87
CA ALA A 266 -15.40 5.08 5.22
C ALA A 266 -16.87 4.70 5.55
N ARG A 267 -17.83 5.50 5.09
CA ARG A 267 -19.26 5.17 5.23
C ARG A 267 -19.64 3.89 4.47
N HIS A 268 -19.08 3.67 3.29
CA HIS A 268 -19.34 2.45 2.51
C HIS A 268 -18.80 1.21 3.22
N TYR A 269 -17.56 1.25 3.72
CA TYR A 269 -17.03 0.17 4.55
C TYR A 269 -17.93 -0.11 5.75
N ALA A 270 -18.22 0.90 6.56
CA ALA A 270 -19.00 0.72 7.80
C ALA A 270 -20.44 0.25 7.54
N SER A 271 -21.01 0.53 6.36
CA SER A 271 -22.36 0.15 5.98
C SER A 271 -22.46 -1.24 5.37
N ALA A 272 -21.33 -1.90 5.08
CA ALA A 272 -21.26 -3.29 4.67
C ALA A 272 -21.26 -4.25 5.87
N ASP A 273 -21.21 -5.56 5.60
CA ASP A 273 -21.23 -6.61 6.62
C ASP A 273 -20.07 -7.60 6.46
N MET A 274 -19.41 -7.64 5.32
CA MET A 274 -18.20 -8.43 5.03
C MET A 274 -17.42 -7.84 3.86
N PHE A 275 -16.14 -8.15 3.80
CA PHE A 275 -15.22 -7.65 2.79
C PHE A 275 -14.54 -8.79 2.04
N LEU A 276 -14.57 -8.73 0.70
CA LEU A 276 -13.94 -9.71 -0.19
C LEU A 276 -12.73 -9.10 -0.88
N PHE A 277 -11.57 -9.76 -0.75
CA PHE A 277 -10.32 -9.28 -1.36
C PHE A 277 -9.58 -10.41 -2.07
N PRO A 278 -10.01 -10.80 -3.29
CA PRO A 278 -9.47 -11.94 -4.03
C PRO A 278 -8.15 -11.68 -4.76
N SER A 279 -7.49 -10.55 -4.49
CA SER A 279 -6.25 -10.17 -5.16
C SER A 279 -5.11 -11.13 -4.85
N HIS A 280 -4.38 -11.57 -5.88
CA HIS A 280 -3.15 -12.37 -5.74
C HIS A 280 -1.87 -11.53 -5.74
N SER A 281 -1.96 -10.23 -5.97
CA SER A 281 -0.80 -9.38 -6.18
C SER A 281 -0.94 -8.06 -5.44
N GLU A 282 -0.37 -8.00 -4.24
CA GLU A 282 -0.37 -6.82 -3.40
C GLU A 282 1.03 -6.52 -2.84
N THR A 283 1.37 -5.25 -2.78
CA THR A 283 2.52 -4.81 -1.99
C THR A 283 2.18 -4.79 -0.50
N TYR A 284 1.00 -4.25 -0.16
CA TYR A 284 0.45 -4.26 1.19
C TYR A 284 -1.06 -4.51 1.19
N GLY A 285 -1.86 -3.75 0.40
CA GLY A 285 -3.31 -3.86 0.37
C GLY A 285 -3.98 -3.07 1.50
N ASN A 286 -3.89 -1.74 1.46
CA ASN A 286 -4.47 -0.83 2.48
C ASN A 286 -5.96 -1.05 2.73
N VAL A 287 -6.69 -1.57 1.74
CA VAL A 287 -8.13 -1.87 1.82
C VAL A 287 -8.45 -2.93 2.89
N VAL A 288 -7.50 -3.83 3.20
CA VAL A 288 -7.68 -4.86 4.25
C VAL A 288 -7.75 -4.22 5.64
N PRO A 289 -6.76 -3.44 6.13
CA PRO A 289 -6.90 -2.77 7.41
C PRO A 289 -8.04 -1.74 7.45
N GLU A 290 -8.42 -1.12 6.33
CA GLU A 290 -9.59 -0.22 6.27
C GLU A 290 -10.90 -0.98 6.52
N ALA A 291 -11.08 -2.15 5.91
CA ALA A 291 -12.22 -3.02 6.14
C ALA A 291 -12.25 -3.53 7.60
N MET A 292 -11.11 -4.00 8.10
CA MET A 292 -10.99 -4.50 9.48
C MET A 292 -11.28 -3.39 10.51
N ALA A 293 -10.75 -2.18 10.32
CA ALA A 293 -11.02 -1.04 11.20
C ALA A 293 -12.49 -0.63 11.18
N SER A 294 -13.17 -0.82 10.06
CA SER A 294 -14.62 -0.60 9.91
C SER A 294 -15.46 -1.74 10.51
N GLY A 295 -14.83 -2.75 11.12
CA GLY A 295 -15.52 -3.88 11.76
C GLY A 295 -16.00 -4.96 10.79
N LEU A 296 -15.40 -5.05 9.58
CA LEU A 296 -15.75 -6.09 8.62
C LEU A 296 -14.84 -7.30 8.76
N PRO A 297 -15.39 -8.51 8.80
CA PRO A 297 -14.60 -9.71 8.56
C PRO A 297 -14.12 -9.71 7.10
N VAL A 298 -12.89 -10.13 6.90
CA VAL A 298 -12.24 -10.11 5.58
C VAL A 298 -12.04 -11.53 5.07
N VAL A 299 -12.36 -11.79 3.80
CA VAL A 299 -11.91 -12.97 3.06
C VAL A 299 -10.80 -12.53 2.13
N ALA A 300 -9.61 -13.06 2.33
CA ALA A 300 -8.42 -12.70 1.54
C ALA A 300 -7.46 -13.89 1.42
N PHE A 301 -6.59 -13.86 0.42
CA PHE A 301 -5.47 -14.79 0.34
C PHE A 301 -4.39 -14.48 1.38
N ASP A 302 -3.62 -15.52 1.77
CA ASP A 302 -2.50 -15.43 2.71
C ASP A 302 -1.32 -14.70 2.07
N GLN A 303 -1.43 -13.38 2.02
CA GLN A 303 -0.39 -12.50 1.51
C GLN A 303 -0.54 -11.06 1.99
N ALA A 304 0.54 -10.32 1.92
CA ALA A 304 0.60 -8.89 2.19
C ALA A 304 -0.02 -8.52 3.56
N ALA A 305 -0.89 -7.50 3.65
CA ALA A 305 -1.51 -7.10 4.91
C ALA A 305 -2.41 -8.20 5.51
N ALA A 306 -3.07 -9.00 4.69
CA ALA A 306 -3.93 -10.07 5.17
C ALA A 306 -3.15 -11.10 6.00
N SER A 307 -1.98 -11.56 5.52
CA SER A 307 -1.05 -12.42 6.27
C SER A 307 -0.64 -11.86 7.64
N GLU A 308 -0.46 -10.55 7.74
CA GLU A 308 0.00 -9.91 8.98
C GLU A 308 -1.14 -9.67 9.98
N LEU A 309 -2.34 -9.44 9.47
CA LEU A 309 -3.45 -8.94 10.26
C LEU A 309 -4.52 -10.00 10.56
N ILE A 310 -4.76 -10.95 9.65
CA ILE A 310 -5.75 -12.00 9.79
C ILE A 310 -5.05 -13.28 10.26
N ALA A 311 -4.73 -13.36 11.55
CA ALA A 311 -4.13 -14.57 12.13
C ALA A 311 -5.21 -15.45 12.77
N ASP A 312 -5.02 -16.79 12.73
CA ASP A 312 -5.78 -17.79 13.49
C ASP A 312 -7.30 -17.78 13.24
N GLY A 313 -7.76 -17.36 12.06
CA GLY A 313 -9.19 -17.25 11.73
C GLY A 313 -9.92 -16.15 12.51
N ARG A 314 -9.21 -15.30 13.24
CA ARG A 314 -9.75 -14.09 13.87
C ARG A 314 -9.71 -12.93 12.90
N GLY A 315 -10.80 -12.20 12.79
CA GLY A 315 -10.90 -11.05 11.88
C GLY A 315 -11.28 -11.42 10.44
N GLY A 316 -11.40 -12.69 10.09
CA GLY A 316 -11.79 -13.12 8.75
C GLY A 316 -11.38 -14.55 8.41
N ARG A 317 -11.17 -14.78 7.11
CA ARG A 317 -10.68 -16.05 6.55
C ARG A 317 -9.46 -15.76 5.69
N LEU A 318 -8.34 -16.35 6.09
CA LEU A 318 -7.09 -16.33 5.34
C LEU A 318 -6.99 -17.60 4.51
N ILE A 319 -6.87 -17.47 3.21
CA ILE A 319 -6.94 -18.58 2.24
C ILE A 319 -5.58 -18.74 1.56
N GLU A 320 -5.14 -19.97 1.35
CA GLU A 320 -3.94 -20.24 0.56
C GLU A 320 -4.10 -19.73 -0.88
N ALA A 321 -3.04 -19.12 -1.42
CA ALA A 321 -3.09 -18.40 -2.71
C ALA A 321 -3.48 -19.26 -3.93
N THR A 322 -3.50 -20.58 -3.78
CA THR A 322 -3.85 -21.54 -4.84
C THR A 322 -5.24 -22.15 -4.69
N ASP A 323 -5.99 -21.79 -3.64
CA ASP A 323 -7.28 -22.40 -3.32
C ASP A 323 -8.45 -21.44 -3.53
N ASP A 324 -8.80 -21.25 -4.81
CA ASP A 324 -9.95 -20.43 -5.20
C ASP A 324 -11.27 -20.99 -4.68
N ASP A 325 -11.39 -22.32 -4.53
CA ASP A 325 -12.61 -22.96 -4.04
C ASP A 325 -12.81 -22.68 -2.56
N ALA A 326 -11.76 -22.73 -1.74
CA ALA A 326 -11.81 -22.34 -0.35
C ALA A 326 -12.17 -20.86 -0.19
N PHE A 327 -11.71 -19.99 -1.11
CA PHE A 327 -12.09 -18.57 -1.11
C PHE A 327 -13.62 -18.40 -1.29
N VAL A 328 -14.19 -19.08 -2.27
CA VAL A 328 -15.64 -19.08 -2.52
C VAL A 328 -16.40 -19.59 -1.30
N GLN A 329 -15.99 -20.74 -0.75
CA GLN A 329 -16.64 -21.33 0.43
C GLN A 329 -16.56 -20.42 1.67
N ALA A 330 -15.46 -19.72 1.86
CA ALA A 330 -15.29 -18.75 2.93
C ALA A 330 -16.30 -17.59 2.81
N GLY A 331 -16.48 -17.05 1.60
CA GLY A 331 -17.49 -16.02 1.31
C GLY A 331 -18.91 -16.50 1.63
N VAL A 332 -19.28 -17.69 1.13
CA VAL A 332 -20.58 -18.32 1.39
C VAL A 332 -20.81 -18.53 2.89
N SER A 333 -19.80 -19.06 3.60
CA SER A 333 -19.89 -19.30 5.06
C SER A 333 -20.16 -18.02 5.85
N LEU A 334 -19.49 -16.91 5.52
CA LEU A 334 -19.72 -15.61 6.16
C LEU A 334 -21.12 -15.07 5.85
N CYS A 335 -21.63 -15.34 4.65
CA CYS A 335 -22.97 -14.92 4.25
C CYS A 335 -24.06 -15.63 5.08
N GLN A 336 -23.91 -16.93 5.26
CA GLN A 336 -24.89 -17.79 5.94
C GLN A 336 -24.85 -17.73 7.46
N ASN A 337 -23.77 -17.24 8.06
CA ASN A 337 -23.55 -17.29 9.52
C ASN A 337 -23.43 -15.89 10.15
N PRO A 338 -24.56 -15.19 10.45
CA PRO A 338 -24.54 -13.83 10.97
C PRO A 338 -23.72 -13.67 12.26
N ASN A 339 -23.88 -14.60 13.21
CA ASN A 339 -23.17 -14.55 14.48
C ASN A 339 -21.64 -14.73 14.32
N ALA A 340 -21.20 -15.61 13.41
CA ALA A 340 -19.79 -15.79 13.10
C ALA A 340 -19.22 -14.53 12.42
N ARG A 341 -19.98 -13.96 11.50
CA ARG A 341 -19.64 -12.71 10.79
C ARG A 341 -19.45 -11.55 11.77
N ILE A 342 -20.37 -11.33 12.68
CA ILE A 342 -20.31 -10.27 13.70
C ILE A 342 -19.09 -10.47 14.60
N ARG A 343 -18.89 -11.66 15.15
CA ARG A 343 -17.72 -11.95 16.01
C ARG A 343 -16.40 -11.73 15.28
N ALA A 344 -16.31 -12.17 14.04
CA ALA A 344 -15.10 -11.96 13.23
C ALA A 344 -14.87 -10.47 12.91
N GLY A 345 -15.93 -9.68 12.67
CA GLY A 345 -15.83 -8.24 12.48
C GLY A 345 -15.30 -7.50 13.72
N VAL A 346 -15.77 -7.85 14.90
CA VAL A 346 -15.26 -7.29 16.18
C VAL A 346 -13.78 -7.61 16.34
N ALA A 347 -13.39 -8.88 16.16
CA ALA A 347 -12.00 -9.31 16.27
C ALA A 347 -11.10 -8.66 15.20
N ALA A 348 -11.63 -8.41 13.99
CA ALA A 348 -10.93 -7.68 12.95
C ALA A 348 -10.55 -6.28 13.41
N ARG A 349 -11.51 -5.54 13.98
CA ARG A 349 -11.26 -4.18 14.47
C ARG A 349 -10.28 -4.16 15.64
N GLU A 350 -10.44 -5.04 16.62
CA GLU A 350 -9.53 -5.15 17.78
C GLU A 350 -8.07 -5.31 17.35
N LYS A 351 -7.84 -6.05 16.25
CA LYS A 351 -6.49 -6.30 15.74
C LYS A 351 -5.79 -5.06 15.17
N VAL A 352 -6.55 -4.10 14.61
CA VAL A 352 -5.97 -2.98 13.86
C VAL A 352 -6.19 -1.61 14.50
N VAL A 353 -7.04 -1.49 15.52
CA VAL A 353 -7.39 -0.20 16.11
C VAL A 353 -6.18 0.56 16.69
N ASP A 354 -5.17 -0.18 17.17
CA ASP A 354 -3.95 0.38 17.73
C ASP A 354 -2.80 0.53 16.71
N LEU A 355 -3.06 0.24 15.44
CA LEU A 355 -2.09 0.41 14.36
C LEU A 355 -2.23 1.79 13.70
N GLY A 356 -2.32 2.85 14.52
CA GLY A 356 -2.44 4.23 14.03
C GLY A 356 -1.21 4.71 13.27
N TRP A 357 -1.39 5.73 12.42
CA TRP A 357 -0.29 6.37 11.70
C TRP A 357 0.73 7.03 12.63
N ASP A 358 0.34 7.41 13.84
CA ASP A 358 1.23 7.88 14.89
C ASP A 358 2.23 6.81 15.34
N VAL A 359 1.78 5.58 15.57
CA VAL A 359 2.63 4.44 15.92
C VAL A 359 3.61 4.09 14.79
N ILE A 360 3.11 4.06 13.56
CA ILE A 360 3.94 3.77 12.38
C ILE A 360 4.94 4.91 12.11
N GLY A 361 4.50 6.15 12.27
CA GLY A 361 5.35 7.33 12.12
C GLY A 361 6.48 7.39 13.16
N GLU A 362 6.21 7.04 14.43
CA GLU A 362 7.25 6.93 15.47
C GLU A 362 8.26 5.84 15.13
N ARG A 363 7.81 4.68 14.67
CA ARG A 363 8.72 3.61 14.23
C ARG A 363 9.55 4.04 13.03
N PHE A 364 8.96 4.74 12.08
CA PHE A 364 9.68 5.31 10.95
C PHE A 364 10.76 6.30 11.39
N LEU A 365 10.42 7.23 12.26
CA LEU A 365 11.37 8.18 12.83
C LEU A 365 12.51 7.48 13.59
N THR A 366 12.19 6.44 14.35
CA THR A 366 13.19 5.60 15.03
C THR A 366 14.18 4.99 14.03
N TYR A 367 13.71 4.41 12.92
CA TYR A 367 14.59 3.85 11.89
C TYR A 367 15.46 4.92 11.23
N LEU A 368 14.91 6.12 11.00
CA LEU A 368 15.69 7.24 10.48
C LEU A 368 16.80 7.66 11.43
N ILE A 369 16.52 7.73 12.74
CA ILE A 369 17.51 8.05 13.78
C ILE A 369 18.58 6.96 13.84
N MET A 370 18.20 5.69 13.87
CA MET A 370 19.15 4.56 13.86
C MET A 370 20.11 4.66 12.67
N ALA A 371 19.60 4.97 11.48
CA ALA A 371 20.42 5.13 10.28
C ALA A 371 21.48 6.25 10.39
N THR A 372 21.23 7.29 11.21
CA THR A 372 22.21 8.35 11.44
C THR A 372 23.34 7.95 12.40
N GLN A 373 23.09 6.91 13.21
CA GLN A 373 24.06 6.42 14.22
C GLN A 373 24.97 5.33 13.68
N GLU A 374 24.57 4.65 12.60
CA GLU A 374 25.42 3.67 11.93
C GLU A 374 26.55 4.38 11.18
N ALA A 375 27.77 3.84 11.28
CA ALA A 375 28.94 4.44 10.62
C ALA A 375 28.69 4.57 9.10
N PRO A 376 28.97 5.74 8.51
CA PRO A 376 28.80 5.91 7.07
C PRO A 376 29.75 4.97 6.35
N TYR A 377 29.18 4.06 5.55
CA TYR A 377 29.80 3.19 4.54
C TYR A 377 31.27 2.84 4.83
N ALA A 378 31.57 1.72 5.49
CA ALA A 378 32.88 1.09 5.38
C ALA A 378 33.11 0.81 3.89
N ILE A 379 34.01 1.59 3.26
CA ILE A 379 34.53 1.29 1.93
C ILE A 379 35.34 0.02 2.12
N SER A 380 34.77 -1.15 1.79
CA SER A 380 35.58 -2.31 1.52
C SER A 380 36.42 -1.95 0.31
N SER A 381 37.66 -1.56 0.54
CA SER A 381 38.67 -1.44 -0.50
C SER A 381 38.67 -2.76 -1.27
N PRO A 382 38.64 -2.76 -2.61
CA PRO A 382 38.90 -3.98 -3.35
C PRO A 382 40.31 -4.43 -2.97
N GLY A 383 40.37 -5.55 -2.23
CA GLY A 383 41.64 -6.21 -1.97
C GLY A 383 42.36 -6.48 -3.29
N HIS A 384 43.53 -5.95 -3.43
CA HIS A 384 44.46 -6.40 -4.44
C HIS A 384 44.76 -7.89 -4.20
N VAL A 385 44.32 -8.73 -5.12
CA VAL A 385 44.97 -9.99 -5.47
C VAL A 385 44.98 -10.09 -6.97
#